data_ef9af83858f52a8565c50400b3c5edca
#
_entry.id   ef9af83858f52a8565c50400b3c5edca
#
_cell.length_a   1.000
_cell.length_b   1.000
_cell.length_c   1.000
_cell.angle_alpha   90.00
_cell.angle_beta   90.00
_cell.angle_gamma   90.00
#
_symmetry.space_group_name_H-M   'P 1'
#
loop_
_entity.id
_entity.type
_entity.pdbx_description
1 polymer ?
#
loop_
_entity_poly.entity_id
_entity_poly.type
_entity_poly.pdbx_seq_one_letter_code
_entity_poly.pdbx_strand_id
1 'polypeptide(L)'
;MIPPVPYHSFSPDFFQQKTSGILPLDVSRQLKCPGPATSPALLANFVRIVKGTLKTNALATSQLFFVFQGAGRTEACGRTIEWKEGDFMVFPAHGEAIHHTEGEAGFYWVHDAPLLRYLGVTATEERFHPTVFEHSKAAAKLQQIASDPVTSQANRVSVLLANSNFPQTRTITHTLWAMFGLLPKGKVQYPHRHESVALDFVISCKPGCYTMIGTELDSDGMIKNGHRENWKSGASFITPAGYWHSHHNESGEDAHVLPIQDAGLHTYLRTLDILYSHPGHDKTSYISQRP
;
A
#
# COMPACT_ATOMS: atom_id res chain seq x y z
N MET A 1 -16.54 -23.58 1.40
CA MET A 1 -15.96 -22.76 0.33
C MET A 1 -15.27 -21.55 0.98
N ILE A 2 -14.07 -21.20 0.57
CA ILE A 2 -13.34 -20.01 1.04
C ILE A 2 -14.00 -18.79 0.40
N PRO A 3 -14.42 -17.75 1.16
CA PRO A 3 -14.99 -16.55 0.58
C PRO A 3 -13.93 -15.76 -0.18
N PRO A 4 -14.31 -14.96 -1.20
CA PRO A 4 -13.40 -14.01 -1.81
C PRO A 4 -12.96 -12.96 -0.77
N VAL A 5 -11.84 -12.28 -1.05
CA VAL A 5 -11.45 -11.12 -0.25
C VAL A 5 -12.56 -10.06 -0.38
N PRO A 6 -13.07 -9.54 0.73
CA PRO A 6 -14.13 -8.54 0.66
C PRO A 6 -13.57 -7.19 0.20
N TYR A 7 -14.35 -6.44 -0.54
CA TYR A 7 -14.18 -5.00 -0.58
C TYR A 7 -14.52 -4.43 0.81
N HIS A 8 -13.73 -3.51 1.30
CA HIS A 8 -13.98 -2.77 2.52
C HIS A 8 -13.20 -1.45 2.53
N SER A 9 -13.78 -0.40 3.11
CA SER A 9 -13.19 0.92 3.24
C SER A 9 -13.08 1.31 4.72
N PHE A 10 -11.99 1.97 5.07
CA PHE A 10 -11.66 2.41 6.43
C PHE A 10 -11.51 3.93 6.46
N SER A 11 -12.35 4.57 7.30
CA SER A 11 -12.35 6.03 7.46
C SER A 11 -11.05 6.56 8.07
N PRO A 12 -10.57 7.75 7.68
CA PRO A 12 -9.42 8.40 8.30
C PRO A 12 -9.69 8.98 9.69
N ASP A 13 -10.91 8.89 10.22
CA ASP A 13 -11.33 9.54 11.47
C ASP A 13 -10.47 9.14 12.67
N PHE A 14 -9.81 7.98 12.61
CA PHE A 14 -8.87 7.54 13.63
C PHE A 14 -7.70 8.51 13.84
N PHE A 15 -7.22 9.15 12.77
CA PHE A 15 -6.13 10.13 12.86
C PHE A 15 -6.54 11.44 13.55
N GLN A 16 -7.83 11.66 13.82
CA GLN A 16 -8.35 12.83 14.53
C GLN A 16 -8.62 12.56 16.02
N GLN A 17 -8.41 11.34 16.49
CA GLN A 17 -8.62 10.98 17.90
C GLN A 17 -7.65 11.72 18.82
N LYS A 18 -8.11 12.05 20.04
CA LYS A 18 -7.32 12.77 21.04
C LYS A 18 -6.35 11.88 21.84
N THR A 19 -6.35 10.59 21.58
CA THR A 19 -5.53 9.59 22.27
C THR A 19 -4.61 8.87 21.30
N SER A 20 -3.41 8.55 21.77
CA SER A 20 -2.51 7.67 21.03
C SER A 20 -3.05 6.24 21.01
N GLY A 21 -2.84 5.53 19.88
CA GLY A 21 -3.32 4.17 19.76
C GLY A 21 -3.02 3.55 18.40
N ILE A 22 -3.39 2.28 18.29
CA ILE A 22 -3.31 1.48 17.07
C ILE A 22 -4.70 0.95 16.76
N LEU A 23 -5.17 1.15 15.53
CA LEU A 23 -6.42 0.60 15.02
C LEU A 23 -6.10 -0.43 13.95
N PRO A 24 -6.23 -1.74 14.22
CA PRO A 24 -6.17 -2.77 13.19
C PRO A 24 -7.34 -2.62 12.21
N LEU A 25 -7.04 -2.62 10.92
CA LEU A 25 -8.05 -2.56 9.86
C LEU A 25 -8.52 -3.99 9.55
N ASP A 26 -9.32 -4.53 10.46
CA ASP A 26 -9.62 -5.95 10.55
C ASP A 26 -10.90 -6.34 9.80
N VAL A 27 -10.77 -7.27 8.85
CA VAL A 27 -11.86 -7.95 8.15
C VAL A 27 -11.77 -9.48 8.29
N SER A 28 -11.02 -9.98 9.26
CA SER A 28 -10.80 -11.42 9.47
C SER A 28 -12.10 -12.22 9.60
N ARG A 29 -13.15 -11.61 10.15
CA ARG A 29 -14.48 -12.22 10.26
C ARG A 29 -15.10 -12.50 8.88
N GLN A 30 -14.99 -11.54 7.95
CA GLN A 30 -15.48 -11.73 6.56
C GLN A 30 -14.60 -12.74 5.81
N LEU A 31 -13.28 -12.71 6.04
CA LEU A 31 -12.32 -13.65 5.46
C LEU A 31 -12.46 -15.07 6.03
N LYS A 32 -13.12 -15.24 7.18
CA LYS A 32 -13.18 -16.50 7.93
C LYS A 32 -11.80 -17.06 8.27
N CYS A 33 -10.88 -16.18 8.67
CA CYS A 33 -9.52 -16.52 9.06
C CYS A 33 -9.21 -16.06 10.48
N PRO A 34 -8.15 -16.57 11.11
CA PRO A 34 -7.67 -16.05 12.39
C PRO A 34 -7.31 -14.56 12.27
N GLY A 35 -7.86 -13.73 13.15
CA GLY A 35 -7.65 -12.27 13.13
C GLY A 35 -6.59 -11.77 14.10
N PRO A 36 -6.28 -10.47 14.01
CA PRO A 36 -6.76 -9.55 12.99
C PRO A 36 -6.06 -9.75 11.63
N ALA A 37 -6.78 -9.44 10.53
CA ALA A 37 -6.28 -9.51 9.16
C ALA A 37 -7.07 -8.56 8.25
N THR A 38 -6.38 -7.81 7.39
CA THR A 38 -7.00 -6.97 6.35
C THR A 38 -7.12 -7.72 5.02
N SER A 39 -6.18 -8.64 4.78
CA SER A 39 -6.24 -9.64 3.71
C SER A 39 -5.74 -10.98 4.26
N PRO A 40 -5.85 -12.08 3.53
CA PRO A 40 -5.30 -13.37 3.98
C PRO A 40 -3.82 -13.32 4.36
N ALA A 41 -3.04 -12.47 3.70
CA ALA A 41 -1.60 -12.36 3.91
C ALA A 41 -1.19 -11.14 4.74
N LEU A 42 -2.00 -10.08 4.80
CA LEU A 42 -1.58 -8.78 5.34
C LEU A 42 -2.54 -8.24 6.40
N LEU A 43 -1.96 -7.51 7.35
CA LEU A 43 -2.71 -6.64 8.25
C LEU A 43 -2.23 -5.19 8.08
N ALA A 44 -3.16 -4.30 7.75
CA ALA A 44 -2.96 -2.87 7.81
C ALA A 44 -3.46 -2.32 9.15
N ASN A 45 -2.83 -1.27 9.62
CA ASN A 45 -3.19 -0.58 10.85
C ASN A 45 -3.09 0.93 10.65
N PHE A 46 -3.98 1.69 11.28
CA PHE A 46 -3.75 3.10 11.55
C PHE A 46 -3.07 3.24 12.90
N VAL A 47 -2.00 4.01 12.96
CA VAL A 47 -1.26 4.31 14.18
C VAL A 47 -1.30 5.81 14.41
N ARG A 48 -1.71 6.24 15.61
CA ARG A 48 -1.72 7.64 16.00
C ARG A 48 -0.91 7.83 17.28
N ILE A 49 -0.07 8.86 17.27
CA ILE A 49 0.66 9.32 18.43
C ILE A 49 0.33 10.80 18.63
N VAL A 50 -0.24 11.15 19.76
CA VAL A 50 -0.57 12.56 20.07
C VAL A 50 0.68 13.29 20.55
N LYS A 51 1.47 12.63 21.40
CA LYS A 51 2.78 13.09 21.88
C LYS A 51 3.47 11.97 22.65
N GLY A 52 4.80 11.96 22.63
CA GLY A 52 5.61 11.04 23.42
C GLY A 52 5.93 9.76 22.68
N THR A 53 5.64 8.62 23.29
CA THR A 53 6.11 7.32 22.80
C THR A 53 4.95 6.35 22.58
N LEU A 54 5.01 5.60 21.49
CA LEU A 54 4.12 4.46 21.22
C LEU A 54 4.95 3.27 20.73
N LYS A 55 4.57 2.07 21.18
CA LYS A 55 5.18 0.81 20.75
C LYS A 55 4.28 0.10 19.74
N THR A 56 4.87 -0.39 18.66
CA THR A 56 4.25 -1.34 17.74
C THR A 56 4.99 -2.68 17.84
N ASN A 57 4.25 -3.77 17.71
CA ASN A 57 4.83 -5.11 17.74
C ASN A 57 4.02 -6.05 16.84
N ALA A 58 4.69 -6.73 15.91
CA ALA A 58 4.10 -7.74 15.06
C ALA A 58 5.05 -8.91 14.87
N LEU A 59 4.53 -10.14 14.98
CA LEU A 59 5.23 -11.34 14.55
C LEU A 59 5.14 -11.44 13.02
N ALA A 60 6.02 -10.74 12.34
CA ALA A 60 6.01 -10.55 10.90
C ALA A 60 7.42 -10.78 10.33
N THR A 61 7.55 -11.00 9.02
CA THR A 61 8.83 -10.97 8.32
C THR A 61 9.10 -9.63 7.65
N SER A 62 8.05 -8.86 7.43
CA SER A 62 8.07 -7.57 6.75
C SER A 62 7.09 -6.61 7.40
N GLN A 63 7.55 -5.41 7.67
CA GLN A 63 6.73 -4.32 8.18
C GLN A 63 7.04 -3.06 7.38
N LEU A 64 6.00 -2.38 6.91
CA LEU A 64 6.08 -1.10 6.22
C LEU A 64 5.29 -0.06 6.99
N PHE A 65 5.91 1.06 7.30
CA PHE A 65 5.28 2.25 7.87
C PHE A 65 5.36 3.39 6.86
N PHE A 66 4.23 3.94 6.48
CA PHE A 66 4.16 5.21 5.78
C PHE A 66 3.83 6.31 6.79
N VAL A 67 4.66 7.34 6.86
CA VAL A 67 4.45 8.48 7.75
C VAL A 67 3.42 9.41 7.10
N PHE A 68 2.17 9.29 7.53
CA PHE A 68 1.07 10.10 7.01
C PHE A 68 1.08 11.52 7.59
N GLN A 69 1.56 11.68 8.83
CA GLN A 69 1.57 12.95 9.55
C GLN A 69 2.73 13.01 10.54
N GLY A 70 3.38 14.16 10.67
CA GLY A 70 4.31 14.48 11.74
C GLY A 70 5.76 14.07 11.44
N ALA A 71 6.59 14.16 12.49
CA ALA A 71 8.00 13.82 12.46
C ALA A 71 8.45 13.25 13.82
N GLY A 72 9.54 12.49 13.80
CA GLY A 72 10.09 11.88 15.01
C GLY A 72 11.18 10.88 14.71
N ARG A 73 11.38 9.94 15.64
CA ARG A 73 12.33 8.85 15.47
C ARG A 73 11.73 7.51 15.90
N THR A 74 12.27 6.45 15.36
CA THR A 74 11.89 5.07 15.72
C THR A 74 13.13 4.28 16.11
N GLU A 75 13.06 3.61 17.24
CA GLU A 75 14.06 2.64 17.70
C GLU A 75 13.57 1.24 17.33
N ALA A 76 14.28 0.57 16.42
CA ALA A 76 13.97 -0.77 15.97
C ALA A 76 15.22 -1.47 15.44
N CYS A 77 15.32 -2.80 15.61
CA CYS A 77 16.44 -3.62 15.10
C CYS A 77 17.82 -3.07 15.52
N GLY A 78 17.94 -2.57 16.76
CA GLY A 78 19.16 -1.97 17.31
C GLY A 78 19.60 -0.64 16.64
N ARG A 79 18.71 0.03 15.92
CA ARG A 79 18.96 1.29 15.22
C ARG A 79 17.94 2.35 15.61
N THR A 80 18.36 3.60 15.51
CA THR A 80 17.49 4.78 15.58
C THR A 80 17.33 5.35 14.17
N ILE A 81 16.10 5.55 13.75
CA ILE A 81 15.72 6.04 12.43
C ILE A 81 14.88 7.29 12.61
N GLU A 82 15.38 8.40 12.10
CA GLU A 82 14.63 9.66 12.00
C GLU A 82 13.67 9.58 10.81
N TRP A 83 12.47 10.15 10.97
CA TRP A 83 11.45 10.18 9.94
C TRP A 83 10.62 11.47 9.99
N LYS A 84 10.02 11.79 8.89
CA LYS A 84 9.08 12.91 8.74
C LYS A 84 7.94 12.53 7.79
N GLU A 85 6.93 13.37 7.75
CA GLU A 85 5.76 13.22 6.88
C GLU A 85 6.15 12.89 5.43
N GLY A 86 5.51 11.86 4.88
CA GLY A 86 5.73 11.32 3.55
C GLY A 86 6.82 10.25 3.44
N ASP A 87 7.64 10.05 4.46
CA ASP A 87 8.68 9.02 4.45
C ASP A 87 8.09 7.61 4.60
N PHE A 88 8.81 6.63 4.05
CA PHE A 88 8.48 5.21 4.21
C PHE A 88 9.61 4.53 4.96
N MET A 89 9.25 3.76 5.99
CA MET A 89 10.19 2.94 6.74
C MET A 89 9.83 1.47 6.57
N VAL A 90 10.81 0.62 6.31
CA VAL A 90 10.61 -0.83 6.32
C VAL A 90 11.53 -1.49 7.33
N PHE A 91 10.95 -2.40 8.11
CA PHE A 91 11.65 -3.18 9.12
C PHE A 91 11.55 -4.67 8.80
N PRO A 92 12.67 -5.42 8.96
CA PRO A 92 12.65 -6.87 8.85
C PRO A 92 11.93 -7.50 10.06
N ALA A 93 11.94 -8.81 10.07
CA ALA A 93 11.45 -9.60 11.19
C ALA A 93 11.98 -9.10 12.52
N HIS A 94 11.19 -9.23 13.49
CA HIS A 94 11.30 -8.97 14.91
C HIS A 94 10.65 -7.71 15.45
N GLY A 95 9.69 -7.98 16.23
CA GLY A 95 9.42 -7.45 17.52
C GLY A 95 8.96 -6.03 17.52
N GLU A 96 9.41 -5.43 18.55
CA GLU A 96 8.99 -4.12 18.98
C GLU A 96 9.72 -3.00 18.21
N ALA A 97 8.95 -2.06 17.69
CA ALA A 97 9.44 -0.76 17.27
C ALA A 97 8.90 0.30 18.23
N ILE A 98 9.77 1.18 18.71
CA ILE A 98 9.42 2.25 19.65
C ILE A 98 9.49 3.58 18.90
N HIS A 99 8.32 4.19 18.72
CA HIS A 99 8.18 5.46 18.01
C HIS A 99 8.13 6.61 19.01
N HIS A 100 8.93 7.66 18.78
CA HIS A 100 8.99 8.86 19.59
C HIS A 100 8.67 10.10 18.76
N THR A 101 7.82 10.98 19.28
CA THR A 101 7.51 12.27 18.66
C THR A 101 7.27 13.34 19.71
N GLU A 102 7.64 14.58 19.40
CA GLU A 102 7.36 15.75 20.23
C GLU A 102 5.99 16.36 19.95
N GLY A 103 5.38 16.00 18.83
CA GLY A 103 4.05 16.45 18.42
C GLY A 103 3.16 15.29 18.00
N GLU A 104 2.13 15.61 17.23
CA GLU A 104 1.24 14.60 16.66
C GLU A 104 1.91 13.85 15.52
N ALA A 105 1.73 12.54 15.45
CA ALA A 105 2.16 11.69 14.33
C ALA A 105 1.10 10.65 13.98
N GLY A 106 1.08 10.27 12.71
CA GLY A 106 0.20 9.23 12.19
C GLY A 106 0.92 8.35 11.18
N PHE A 107 0.75 7.03 11.31
CA PHE A 107 1.28 6.07 10.35
C PHE A 107 0.20 5.21 9.74
N TYR A 108 0.38 4.84 8.49
CA TYR A 108 -0.22 3.66 7.89
C TYR A 108 0.80 2.52 7.97
N TRP A 109 0.50 1.50 8.79
CA TRP A 109 1.40 0.39 9.10
C TRP A 109 0.86 -0.91 8.54
N VAL A 110 1.60 -1.56 7.64
CA VAL A 110 1.23 -2.81 7.00
C VAL A 110 2.30 -3.86 7.24
N HIS A 111 1.88 -5.10 7.57
CA HIS A 111 2.78 -6.22 7.85
C HIS A 111 2.16 -7.57 7.47
N ASP A 112 2.99 -8.59 7.31
CA ASP A 112 2.62 -9.92 6.85
C ASP A 112 2.35 -10.95 7.96
N ALA A 113 2.10 -10.52 9.18
CA ALA A 113 1.81 -11.42 10.31
C ALA A 113 0.62 -12.38 10.07
N PRO A 114 -0.47 -12.01 9.35
CA PRO A 114 -1.52 -12.97 9.03
C PRO A 114 -1.04 -14.18 8.23
N LEU A 115 -0.13 -13.98 7.27
CA LEU A 115 0.47 -15.07 6.49
C LEU A 115 1.24 -16.04 7.39
N LEU A 116 2.09 -15.52 8.29
CA LEU A 116 2.86 -16.34 9.21
C LEU A 116 1.95 -17.15 10.14
N ARG A 117 0.90 -16.51 10.64
CA ARG A 117 -0.11 -17.16 11.48
C ARG A 117 -0.82 -18.30 10.75
N TYR A 118 -1.19 -18.09 9.50
CA TYR A 118 -1.80 -19.13 8.67
C TYR A 118 -0.85 -20.31 8.45
N LEU A 119 0.42 -20.04 8.20
CA LEU A 119 1.46 -21.07 7.99
C LEU A 119 1.89 -21.75 9.29
N GLY A 120 1.58 -21.19 10.46
CA GLY A 120 2.02 -21.72 11.76
C GLY A 120 3.54 -21.57 11.97
N VAL A 121 4.14 -20.50 11.44
CA VAL A 121 5.59 -20.26 11.48
C VAL A 121 5.90 -18.90 12.11
N THR A 122 7.17 -18.71 12.48
CA THR A 122 7.72 -17.42 12.92
C THR A 122 8.97 -17.09 12.13
N ALA A 123 9.30 -15.79 12.06
CA ALA A 123 10.55 -15.35 11.45
C ALA A 123 11.74 -15.75 12.31
N THR A 124 12.75 -16.35 11.69
CA THR A 124 14.01 -16.77 12.34
C THR A 124 15.19 -15.90 11.93
N GLU A 125 15.06 -15.15 10.84
CA GLU A 125 16.14 -14.36 10.26
C GLU A 125 15.63 -12.99 9.77
N GLU A 126 16.49 -12.00 9.84
CA GLU A 126 16.29 -10.72 9.13
C GLU A 126 16.68 -10.89 7.66
N ARG A 127 15.71 -10.75 6.74
CA ARG A 127 15.92 -10.90 5.29
C ARG A 127 16.44 -9.65 4.62
N PHE A 128 16.42 -8.51 5.30
CA PHE A 128 16.90 -7.20 4.82
C PHE A 128 17.22 -6.31 6.02
N HIS A 129 17.91 -5.20 5.77
CA HIS A 129 18.18 -4.21 6.80
C HIS A 129 17.06 -3.16 6.86
N PRO A 130 16.77 -2.57 8.04
CA PRO A 130 15.90 -1.42 8.15
C PRO A 130 16.25 -0.36 7.11
N THR A 131 15.27 0.06 6.33
CA THR A 131 15.48 0.98 5.21
C THR A 131 14.46 2.11 5.25
N VAL A 132 14.91 3.33 4.95
CA VAL A 132 14.06 4.52 4.79
C VAL A 132 14.04 4.92 3.32
N PHE A 133 12.85 5.13 2.79
CA PHE A 133 12.64 5.78 1.51
C PHE A 133 12.16 7.20 1.79
N GLU A 134 13.05 8.15 1.59
CA GLU A 134 12.76 9.56 1.85
C GLU A 134 11.73 10.09 0.85
N HIS A 135 10.70 10.76 1.37
CA HIS A 135 9.65 11.40 0.54
C HIS A 135 10.25 12.32 -0.52
N SER A 136 11.23 13.12 -0.16
CA SER A 136 11.86 14.08 -1.09
C SER A 136 12.43 13.40 -2.33
N LYS A 137 13.05 12.23 -2.17
CA LYS A 137 13.62 11.44 -3.27
C LYS A 137 12.52 10.76 -4.09
N ALA A 138 11.52 10.18 -3.42
CA ALA A 138 10.39 9.55 -4.08
C ALA A 138 9.56 10.58 -4.87
N ALA A 139 9.28 11.75 -4.30
CA ALA A 139 8.54 12.82 -4.96
C ALA A 139 9.30 13.41 -6.15
N ALA A 140 10.62 13.65 -6.02
CA ALA A 140 11.44 14.11 -7.14
C ALA A 140 11.44 13.10 -8.30
N LYS A 141 11.52 11.79 -7.99
CA LYS A 141 11.44 10.75 -9.01
C LYS A 141 10.06 10.67 -9.65
N LEU A 142 9.00 10.80 -8.86
CA LEU A 142 7.62 10.82 -9.36
C LEU A 142 7.40 12.00 -10.30
N GLN A 143 7.90 13.20 -9.93
CA GLN A 143 7.84 14.39 -10.78
C GLN A 143 8.59 14.18 -12.11
N GLN A 144 9.75 13.54 -12.09
CA GLN A 144 10.49 13.21 -13.30
C GLN A 144 9.66 12.28 -14.22
N ILE A 145 9.05 11.23 -13.67
CA ILE A 145 8.19 10.28 -14.41
C ILE A 145 6.96 11.01 -14.99
N ALA A 146 6.32 11.87 -14.19
CA ALA A 146 5.13 12.61 -14.58
C ALA A 146 5.42 13.66 -15.68
N SER A 147 6.64 14.18 -15.74
CA SER A 147 7.08 15.18 -16.73
C SER A 147 7.62 14.57 -18.02
N ASP A 148 7.94 13.29 -18.03
CA ASP A 148 8.46 12.60 -19.21
C ASP A 148 7.35 12.31 -20.22
N PRO A 149 7.48 12.69 -21.52
CA PRO A 149 6.42 12.54 -22.52
C PRO A 149 5.95 11.09 -22.75
N VAL A 150 6.79 10.11 -22.50
CA VAL A 150 6.47 8.68 -22.67
C VAL A 150 5.81 8.13 -21.43
N THR A 151 6.45 8.29 -20.27
CA THR A 151 5.98 7.69 -19.02
C THR A 151 4.75 8.41 -18.42
N SER A 152 4.54 9.69 -18.72
CA SER A 152 3.33 10.42 -18.34
C SER A 152 2.05 9.93 -19.04
N GLN A 153 2.18 9.21 -20.16
CA GLN A 153 1.07 8.59 -20.87
C GLN A 153 0.79 7.14 -20.40
N ALA A 154 1.56 6.64 -19.45
CA ALA A 154 1.34 5.32 -18.89
C ALA A 154 -0.01 5.26 -18.16
N ASN A 155 -0.63 4.08 -18.16
CA ASN A 155 -1.85 3.86 -17.37
C ASN A 155 -1.62 4.17 -15.88
N ARG A 156 -0.40 3.97 -15.38
CA ARG A 156 0.00 4.27 -14.02
C ARG A 156 1.24 5.16 -13.99
N VAL A 157 1.12 6.33 -13.34
CA VAL A 157 2.24 7.22 -13.05
C VAL A 157 2.64 7.00 -11.59
N SER A 158 3.75 6.31 -11.35
CA SER A 158 4.17 5.95 -9.99
C SER A 158 5.65 5.64 -9.89
N VAL A 159 6.18 5.78 -8.68
CA VAL A 159 7.50 5.28 -8.30
C VAL A 159 7.32 3.95 -7.58
N LEU A 160 7.93 2.90 -8.09
CA LEU A 160 8.05 1.64 -7.39
C LEU A 160 9.11 1.77 -6.29
N LEU A 161 8.72 1.51 -5.05
CA LEU A 161 9.63 1.53 -3.91
C LEU A 161 10.39 0.19 -3.86
N ALA A 162 11.57 0.17 -4.45
CA ALA A 162 12.38 -1.04 -4.57
C ALA A 162 13.57 -1.02 -3.60
N ASN A 163 13.68 -2.05 -2.78
CA ASN A 163 14.80 -2.24 -1.86
C ASN A 163 15.95 -2.96 -2.55
N SER A 164 17.16 -2.47 -2.39
CA SER A 164 18.37 -3.06 -2.98
C SER A 164 18.67 -4.49 -2.53
N ASN A 165 18.07 -4.94 -1.41
CA ASN A 165 18.15 -6.32 -0.96
C ASN A 165 17.34 -7.29 -1.84
N PHE A 166 16.42 -6.77 -2.66
CA PHE A 166 15.55 -7.58 -3.54
C PHE A 166 15.67 -7.17 -5.01
N PRO A 167 16.88 -7.27 -5.63
CA PRO A 167 17.11 -6.81 -7.00
C PRO A 167 16.32 -7.61 -8.03
N GLN A 168 16.02 -8.88 -7.77
CA GLN A 168 15.30 -9.76 -8.69
C GLN A 168 13.80 -9.45 -8.76
N THR A 169 13.18 -9.19 -7.61
CA THR A 169 11.73 -8.90 -7.53
C THR A 169 11.45 -7.40 -7.60
N ARG A 170 12.45 -6.56 -7.30
CA ARG A 170 12.33 -5.09 -7.19
C ARG A 170 11.19 -4.66 -6.28
N THR A 171 11.03 -5.35 -5.16
CA THR A 171 9.99 -5.14 -4.18
C THR A 171 10.50 -4.35 -2.97
N ILE A 172 9.62 -3.76 -2.20
CA ILE A 172 10.00 -3.00 -1.01
C ILE A 172 10.47 -3.92 0.12
N THR A 173 9.86 -5.09 0.23
CA THR A 173 10.33 -6.23 1.03
C THR A 173 10.07 -7.53 0.25
N HIS A 174 10.46 -8.67 0.79
CA HIS A 174 10.25 -9.96 0.11
C HIS A 174 8.78 -10.38 0.03
N THR A 175 7.88 -9.83 0.85
CA THR A 175 6.44 -10.11 0.80
C THR A 175 5.63 -8.92 0.29
N LEU A 176 6.12 -7.70 0.49
CA LEU A 176 5.37 -6.47 0.18
C LEU A 176 5.87 -5.81 -1.10
N TRP A 177 4.92 -5.35 -1.89
CA TRP A 177 5.13 -4.46 -3.01
C TRP A 177 4.42 -3.13 -2.73
N ALA A 178 5.09 -2.01 -2.92
CA ALA A 178 4.52 -0.69 -2.66
C ALA A 178 4.94 0.32 -3.72
N MET A 179 4.01 1.21 -4.06
CA MET A 179 4.26 2.29 -5.01
C MET A 179 3.79 3.63 -4.44
N PHE A 180 4.57 4.67 -4.70
CA PHE A 180 4.12 6.04 -4.52
C PHE A 180 3.50 6.52 -5.82
N GLY A 181 2.15 6.58 -5.88
CA GLY A 181 1.37 6.80 -7.09
C GLY A 181 0.82 8.22 -7.19
N LEU A 182 0.80 8.73 -8.41
CA LEU A 182 0.15 9.98 -8.82
C LEU A 182 -1.03 9.66 -9.72
N LEU A 183 -2.19 10.21 -9.41
CA LEU A 183 -3.34 10.26 -10.29
C LEU A 183 -3.54 11.73 -10.70
N PRO A 184 -3.05 12.13 -11.89
CA PRO A 184 -3.13 13.52 -12.34
C PRO A 184 -4.58 14.00 -12.48
N LYS A 185 -4.80 15.28 -12.31
CA LYS A 185 -6.12 15.91 -12.51
C LYS A 185 -6.69 15.58 -13.89
N GLY A 186 -7.98 15.27 -13.95
CA GLY A 186 -8.69 14.95 -15.18
C GLY A 186 -8.28 13.64 -15.84
N LYS A 187 -7.49 12.80 -15.15
CA LYS A 187 -7.02 11.51 -15.69
C LYS A 187 -7.78 10.32 -15.11
N VAL A 188 -7.78 9.26 -15.89
CA VAL A 188 -8.27 7.94 -15.51
C VAL A 188 -7.12 6.96 -15.64
N GLN A 189 -6.88 6.18 -14.60
CA GLN A 189 -6.15 4.95 -14.68
C GLN A 189 -7.14 3.86 -15.03
N TYR A 190 -7.07 3.37 -16.26
CA TYR A 190 -8.02 2.41 -16.82
C TYR A 190 -8.04 1.08 -16.07
N PRO A 191 -9.12 0.30 -16.21
CA PRO A 191 -9.29 -0.95 -15.50
C PRO A 191 -8.13 -1.91 -15.71
N HIS A 192 -7.64 -2.43 -14.60
CA HIS A 192 -6.63 -3.49 -14.55
C HIS A 192 -6.96 -4.39 -13.37
N ARG A 193 -6.41 -5.60 -13.37
CA ARG A 193 -6.56 -6.57 -12.28
C ARG A 193 -5.29 -7.36 -12.07
N HIS A 194 -5.10 -7.88 -10.88
CA HIS A 194 -3.96 -8.72 -10.49
C HIS A 194 -4.37 -9.70 -9.39
N GLU A 195 -3.58 -10.76 -9.20
CA GLU A 195 -3.84 -11.82 -8.22
C GLU A 195 -3.52 -11.40 -6.79
N SER A 196 -2.68 -10.39 -6.61
CA SER A 196 -2.40 -9.83 -5.28
C SER A 196 -3.57 -9.02 -4.74
N VAL A 197 -3.73 -8.98 -3.43
CA VAL A 197 -4.62 -8.02 -2.77
C VAL A 197 -3.91 -6.69 -2.65
N ALA A 198 -4.57 -5.58 -3.01
CA ALA A 198 -4.05 -4.26 -2.72
C ALA A 198 -4.76 -3.65 -1.51
N LEU A 199 -3.96 -3.05 -0.64
CA LEU A 199 -4.38 -2.22 0.47
C LEU A 199 -4.02 -0.78 0.08
N ASP A 200 -4.99 -0.09 -0.52
CA ASP A 200 -4.78 1.24 -1.06
C ASP A 200 -4.96 2.28 0.05
N PHE A 201 -3.96 3.13 0.25
CA PHE A 201 -4.03 4.26 1.17
C PHE A 201 -4.05 5.57 0.38
N VAL A 202 -5.07 6.38 0.59
CA VAL A 202 -5.21 7.68 -0.07
C VAL A 202 -4.36 8.70 0.66
N ILE A 203 -3.22 9.06 0.10
CA ILE A 203 -2.29 10.03 0.71
C ILE A 203 -2.92 11.44 0.68
N SER A 204 -3.34 11.88 -0.51
CA SER A 204 -3.96 13.18 -0.70
C SER A 204 -4.91 13.17 -1.88
N CYS A 205 -6.06 13.80 -1.73
CA CYS A 205 -7.04 14.00 -2.79
C CYS A 205 -7.98 15.15 -2.46
N LYS A 206 -8.67 15.65 -3.49
CA LYS A 206 -9.85 16.53 -3.35
C LYS A 206 -11.12 15.71 -3.67
N PRO A 207 -12.31 16.18 -3.28
CA PRO A 207 -13.57 15.58 -3.71
C PRO A 207 -13.64 15.45 -5.24
N GLY A 208 -14.08 14.29 -5.74
CA GLY A 208 -14.09 13.94 -7.16
C GLY A 208 -13.07 12.87 -7.55
N CYS A 209 -12.20 12.45 -6.62
CA CYS A 209 -11.36 11.27 -6.81
C CYS A 209 -12.08 10.00 -6.31
N TYR A 210 -12.01 8.91 -7.08
CA TYR A 210 -12.64 7.64 -6.72
C TYR A 210 -11.99 6.45 -7.41
N THR A 211 -12.27 5.27 -6.88
CA THR A 211 -11.95 3.98 -7.50
C THR A 211 -13.25 3.25 -7.86
N MET A 212 -13.33 2.71 -9.07
CA MET A 212 -14.33 1.71 -9.44
C MET A 212 -13.75 0.32 -9.24
N ILE A 213 -14.52 -0.60 -8.66
CA ILE A 213 -14.11 -1.99 -8.39
C ILE A 213 -15.24 -2.92 -8.84
N GLY A 214 -14.92 -3.94 -9.64
CA GLY A 214 -15.93 -4.87 -10.13
C GLY A 214 -15.36 -6.14 -10.77
N THR A 215 -16.20 -7.07 -11.14
CA THR A 215 -15.80 -8.37 -11.71
C THR A 215 -15.96 -8.44 -13.22
N GLU A 216 -16.73 -7.51 -13.80
CA GLU A 216 -17.09 -7.52 -15.23
C GLU A 216 -16.69 -6.20 -15.90
N LEU A 217 -16.36 -6.30 -17.18
CA LEU A 217 -16.14 -5.16 -18.07
C LEU A 217 -17.29 -5.04 -19.06
N ASP A 218 -17.56 -3.81 -19.50
CA ASP A 218 -18.44 -3.53 -20.64
C ASP A 218 -17.69 -3.65 -21.97
N SER A 219 -18.40 -3.33 -23.08
CA SER A 219 -17.82 -3.38 -24.45
C SER A 219 -16.66 -2.42 -24.66
N ASP A 220 -16.59 -1.35 -23.86
CA ASP A 220 -15.57 -0.32 -23.95
C ASP A 220 -14.37 -0.60 -23.00
N GLY A 221 -14.40 -1.76 -22.30
CA GLY A 221 -13.36 -2.16 -21.37
C GLY A 221 -13.42 -1.41 -20.03
N MET A 222 -14.54 -0.76 -19.71
CA MET A 222 -14.77 -0.10 -18.43
C MET A 222 -15.52 -1.03 -17.47
N ILE A 223 -15.42 -0.77 -16.17
CA ILE A 223 -16.04 -1.62 -15.15
C ILE A 223 -17.56 -1.46 -15.18
N LYS A 224 -18.25 -2.61 -15.40
CA LYS A 224 -19.71 -2.69 -15.43
C LYS A 224 -20.26 -3.00 -14.05
N ASN A 225 -21.27 -2.25 -13.61
CA ASN A 225 -21.98 -2.48 -12.33
C ASN A 225 -21.03 -2.57 -11.11
N GLY A 226 -19.90 -1.84 -11.15
CA GLY A 226 -18.91 -1.86 -10.09
C GLY A 226 -19.30 -1.05 -8.87
N HIS A 227 -18.63 -1.33 -7.76
CA HIS A 227 -18.67 -0.49 -6.57
C HIS A 227 -17.81 0.76 -6.80
N ARG A 228 -18.33 1.94 -6.40
CA ARG A 228 -17.58 3.21 -6.41
C ARG A 228 -17.11 3.55 -5.00
N GLU A 229 -15.80 3.59 -4.81
CA GLU A 229 -15.17 4.09 -3.60
C GLU A 229 -14.73 5.53 -3.78
N ASN A 230 -15.35 6.47 -3.08
CA ASN A 230 -14.94 7.88 -3.10
C ASN A 230 -13.77 8.09 -2.15
N TRP A 231 -12.70 8.71 -2.66
CA TRP A 231 -11.48 8.92 -1.90
C TRP A 231 -11.63 9.99 -0.84
N LYS A 232 -10.98 9.75 0.31
CA LYS A 232 -10.73 10.73 1.37
C LYS A 232 -9.27 10.61 1.80
N SER A 233 -8.56 11.72 1.90
CA SER A 233 -7.17 11.73 2.39
C SER A 233 -7.07 11.04 3.75
N GLY A 234 -6.12 10.12 3.91
CA GLY A 234 -5.94 9.29 5.10
C GLY A 234 -6.85 8.05 5.19
N ALA A 235 -7.80 7.86 4.25
CA ALA A 235 -8.58 6.63 4.17
C ALA A 235 -7.77 5.49 3.54
N SER A 236 -8.16 4.27 3.87
CA SER A 236 -7.65 3.06 3.21
C SER A 236 -8.80 2.19 2.73
N PHE A 237 -8.61 1.47 1.63
CA PHE A 237 -9.60 0.51 1.14
C PHE A 237 -8.91 -0.73 0.57
N ILE A 238 -9.64 -1.84 0.53
CA ILE A 238 -9.17 -3.11 -0.01
C ILE A 238 -9.59 -3.21 -1.47
N THR A 239 -8.63 -3.44 -2.36
CA THR A 239 -8.87 -3.90 -3.73
C THR A 239 -8.69 -5.42 -3.76
N PRO A 240 -9.77 -6.21 -3.92
CA PRO A 240 -9.71 -7.67 -3.87
C PRO A 240 -8.91 -8.26 -5.02
N ALA A 241 -8.22 -9.38 -4.75
CA ALA A 241 -7.51 -10.16 -5.78
C ALA A 241 -8.44 -10.55 -6.95
N GLY A 242 -7.95 -10.37 -8.18
CA GLY A 242 -8.68 -10.73 -9.40
C GLY A 242 -9.80 -9.78 -9.81
N TYR A 243 -10.13 -8.78 -9.01
CA TYR A 243 -11.13 -7.78 -9.37
C TYR A 243 -10.54 -6.71 -10.27
N TRP A 244 -11.30 -6.33 -11.30
CA TRP A 244 -11.01 -5.15 -12.08
C TRP A 244 -11.18 -3.90 -11.22
N HIS A 245 -10.19 -2.99 -11.30
CA HIS A 245 -10.28 -1.69 -10.63
C HIS A 245 -9.66 -0.60 -11.51
N SER A 246 -10.25 0.59 -11.41
CA SER A 246 -9.83 1.80 -12.12
C SER A 246 -9.89 2.99 -11.19
N HIS A 247 -8.95 3.93 -11.36
CA HIS A 247 -8.92 5.14 -10.54
C HIS A 247 -9.24 6.37 -11.38
N HIS A 248 -10.07 7.24 -10.86
CA HIS A 248 -10.59 8.41 -11.56
C HIS A 248 -10.31 9.67 -10.75
N ASN A 249 -9.87 10.72 -11.42
CA ASN A 249 -9.66 12.01 -10.80
C ASN A 249 -10.41 13.12 -11.55
N GLU A 250 -11.60 13.46 -11.07
CA GLU A 250 -12.46 14.53 -11.55
C GLU A 250 -12.34 15.80 -10.66
N SER A 251 -11.37 15.83 -9.73
CA SER A 251 -11.29 16.87 -8.69
C SER A 251 -10.65 18.18 -9.14
N GLY A 252 -9.99 18.22 -10.28
CA GLY A 252 -9.26 19.41 -10.75
C GLY A 252 -7.87 19.62 -10.15
N GLU A 253 -7.46 18.85 -9.14
CA GLU A 253 -6.11 18.80 -8.55
C GLU A 253 -5.52 17.40 -8.62
N ASP A 254 -4.19 17.28 -8.57
CA ASP A 254 -3.51 16.00 -8.54
C ASP A 254 -3.80 15.26 -7.23
N ALA A 255 -3.92 13.94 -7.30
CA ALA A 255 -4.14 13.08 -6.15
C ALA A 255 -3.01 12.04 -6.01
N HIS A 256 -2.72 11.62 -4.77
CA HIS A 256 -1.68 10.63 -4.49
C HIS A 256 -2.26 9.45 -3.73
N VAL A 257 -1.85 8.26 -4.15
CA VAL A 257 -2.27 6.98 -3.56
C VAL A 257 -1.07 6.07 -3.35
N LEU A 258 -1.10 5.31 -2.28
CA LEU A 258 -0.10 4.31 -1.91
C LEU A 258 -0.76 2.93 -1.93
N PRO A 259 -0.73 2.18 -3.04
CA PRO A 259 -1.06 0.77 -3.03
C PRO A 259 0.07 -0.03 -2.38
N ILE A 260 -0.29 -0.81 -1.35
CA ILE A 260 0.57 -1.81 -0.73
C ILE A 260 -0.05 -3.17 -1.00
N GLN A 261 0.74 -4.09 -1.54
CA GLN A 261 0.24 -5.38 -2.00
C GLN A 261 1.09 -6.53 -1.47
N ASP A 262 0.50 -7.72 -1.32
CA ASP A 262 1.23 -8.98 -1.11
C ASP A 262 1.92 -9.49 -2.40
N ALA A 263 1.98 -8.65 -3.41
CA ALA A 263 2.58 -8.91 -4.71
C ALA A 263 4.09 -9.25 -4.64
N GLY A 264 4.78 -8.91 -3.56
CA GLY A 264 6.16 -9.33 -3.34
C GLY A 264 6.30 -10.86 -3.31
N LEU A 265 5.40 -11.53 -2.59
CA LEU A 265 5.32 -12.98 -2.57
C LEU A 265 4.94 -13.55 -3.93
N HIS A 266 3.91 -13.02 -4.58
CA HIS A 266 3.47 -13.45 -5.91
C HIS A 266 4.57 -13.29 -6.97
N THR A 267 5.34 -12.20 -6.91
CA THR A 267 6.49 -11.99 -7.79
C THR A 267 7.55 -13.06 -7.59
N TYR A 268 7.90 -13.37 -6.34
CA TYR A 268 8.87 -14.42 -6.02
C TYR A 268 8.39 -15.81 -6.50
N LEU A 269 7.11 -16.11 -6.31
CA LEU A 269 6.49 -17.37 -6.75
C LEU A 269 6.25 -17.45 -8.28
N ARG A 270 6.44 -16.37 -9.04
CA ARG A 270 6.16 -16.23 -10.48
C ARG A 270 4.68 -16.40 -10.81
N THR A 271 3.80 -16.10 -9.87
CA THR A 271 2.34 -16.18 -10.02
C THR A 271 1.69 -14.82 -10.21
N LEU A 272 2.44 -13.72 -10.05
CA LEU A 272 1.89 -12.40 -10.29
C LEU A 272 1.61 -12.22 -11.78
N ASP A 273 0.36 -11.93 -12.11
CA ASP A 273 -0.06 -11.52 -13.44
C ASP A 273 -0.87 -10.23 -13.33
N ILE A 274 -0.66 -9.28 -14.23
CA ILE A 274 -1.40 -8.02 -14.27
C ILE A 274 -2.02 -7.91 -15.66
N LEU A 275 -3.35 -7.82 -15.72
CA LEU A 275 -4.11 -7.66 -16.93
C LEU A 275 -4.65 -6.24 -17.03
N TYR A 276 -4.61 -5.67 -18.22
CA TYR A 276 -5.16 -4.36 -18.55
C TYR A 276 -6.31 -4.50 -19.53
N SER A 277 -7.38 -3.72 -19.32
CA SER A 277 -8.54 -3.73 -20.21
C SER A 277 -8.28 -3.02 -21.53
N HIS A 278 -7.33 -2.07 -21.58
CA HIS A 278 -6.99 -1.30 -22.76
C HIS A 278 -5.62 -1.73 -23.30
N PRO A 279 -5.55 -2.34 -24.50
CA PRO A 279 -4.29 -2.71 -25.13
C PRO A 279 -3.36 -1.49 -25.33
N GLY A 280 -2.10 -1.66 -25.02
CA GLY A 280 -1.08 -0.60 -25.11
C GLY A 280 -0.81 0.15 -23.81
N HIS A 281 -1.65 0.00 -22.79
CA HIS A 281 -1.39 0.50 -21.45
C HIS A 281 -0.51 -0.43 -20.60
N ASP A 282 -0.29 -1.64 -21.07
CA ASP A 282 0.59 -2.66 -20.48
C ASP A 282 2.09 -2.35 -20.60
N LYS A 283 2.47 -1.40 -21.48
CA LYS A 283 3.89 -1.07 -21.78
C LYS A 283 4.71 -0.64 -20.57
N THR A 284 4.04 -0.25 -19.49
CA THR A 284 4.68 0.12 -18.24
C THR A 284 4.50 -0.93 -17.15
N SER A 285 3.85 -2.04 -17.48
CA SER A 285 3.75 -3.13 -16.55
C SER A 285 5.13 -3.72 -16.31
N TYR A 286 5.41 -3.90 -15.05
CA TYR A 286 6.60 -4.53 -14.52
C TYR A 286 6.81 -5.94 -15.06
N ILE A 287 5.76 -6.56 -15.56
CA ILE A 287 5.71 -7.94 -16.05
C ILE A 287 6.10 -8.02 -17.53
N SER A 288 6.00 -6.94 -18.30
CA SER A 288 6.50 -6.91 -19.69
C SER A 288 8.02 -7.10 -19.80
N GLN A 289 8.71 -7.22 -18.65
CA GLN A 289 10.14 -7.56 -18.57
C GLN A 289 10.38 -9.01 -18.15
N ARG A 290 9.43 -9.91 -18.31
CA ARG A 290 9.74 -11.35 -18.29
C ARG A 290 10.67 -11.64 -19.46
N PRO A 291 11.84 -12.27 -19.22
CA PRO A 291 12.74 -12.65 -20.30
C PRO A 291 12.06 -13.61 -21.26
#